data_6c60b81905c9cbe3b52e4a01d19fb305
#
_entry.id   6c60b81905c9cbe3b52e4a01d19fb305
#
_cell.length_a   1.000
_cell.length_b   1.000
_cell.length_c   1.000
_cell.angle_alpha   90.00
_cell.angle_beta   90.00
_cell.angle_gamma   90.00
#
_symmetry.space_group_name_H-M   'P 1'
#
loop_
_entity.id
_entity.type
_entity.pdbx_description
1 polymer ?
#
loop_
_entity_poly.entity_id
_entity_poly.type
_entity_poly.pdbx_seq_one_letter_code
_entity_poly.pdbx_strand_id
1 'polypeptide(L)'
;YERVTGMRVHERQPYAGKLVFTAFSGSHQDAIAKGMAWREAGKSEKWDVPYLPIDPKDVGRTYDSDVIRINSQSGKGGVCYVLRTNFGLSLPENMREEVGYTVKDISDKAHKELTPAIIYQIFEDHYVTSKSIFQVSECHFRQENGIVANATIQHGQNTQVVTGTGNGRLDAVSNAIKNYFNVSYELSFYEEHSLTKGSSSKAVAYVGVVCNGRRYWGVGIDNDIIKASIEALTVAVNKIEEIQNAQFAKDKRMVEIMNYIQSNYLSVTLEGLSDKFYLSKPYLSKYIKEKSGMTFGELVKNVRLKKAKTLLKTSSMTVESIALSVGYQNVEHFNRLFKKAFNMTPVQFRNKK
;
A
#
# COMPACT_ATOMS: atom_id res chain seq x y z
N TYR A 1 -22.47 32.12 -32.29
CA TYR A 1 -22.19 31.45 -33.57
C TYR A 1 -22.92 30.10 -33.61
N GLU A 2 -22.60 29.15 -32.72
CA GLU A 2 -23.15 27.77 -32.73
C GLU A 2 -24.69 27.75 -32.68
N ARG A 3 -25.30 28.64 -31.87
CA ARG A 3 -26.77 28.75 -31.75
C ARG A 3 -27.44 29.21 -33.03
N VAL A 4 -26.77 30.07 -33.82
CA VAL A 4 -27.36 30.67 -35.04
C VAL A 4 -27.06 29.80 -36.26
N THR A 5 -25.90 29.24 -36.35
CA THR A 5 -25.40 28.51 -37.53
C THR A 5 -25.59 27.01 -37.45
N GLY A 6 -25.80 26.46 -36.26
CA GLY A 6 -25.78 25.00 -36.02
C GLY A 6 -24.40 24.36 -36.16
N MET A 7 -23.36 25.13 -36.49
CA MET A 7 -21.98 24.63 -36.65
C MET A 7 -21.22 24.74 -35.35
N ARG A 8 -20.44 23.71 -35.03
CA ARG A 8 -19.57 23.71 -33.83
C ARG A 8 -18.28 24.49 -34.09
N VAL A 9 -17.88 25.31 -33.12
CA VAL A 9 -16.56 25.96 -33.11
C VAL A 9 -15.48 24.90 -32.84
N HIS A 10 -14.42 24.91 -33.66
CA HIS A 10 -13.31 23.99 -33.44
C HIS A 10 -12.68 24.27 -32.08
N GLU A 11 -12.37 23.21 -31.32
CA GLU A 11 -11.91 23.32 -29.94
C GLU A 11 -10.63 24.16 -29.76
N ARG A 12 -9.80 24.28 -30.79
CA ARG A 12 -8.56 25.08 -30.83
C ARG A 12 -8.71 26.34 -31.68
N GLN A 13 -9.95 26.76 -32.00
CA GLN A 13 -10.17 28.01 -32.72
C GLN A 13 -9.59 29.19 -31.93
N PRO A 14 -8.76 30.07 -32.51
CA PRO A 14 -8.21 31.23 -31.83
C PRO A 14 -9.27 32.02 -31.07
N TYR A 15 -9.01 32.37 -29.83
CA TYR A 15 -9.85 33.08 -28.87
C TYR A 15 -11.16 32.39 -28.45
N ALA A 16 -11.84 31.71 -29.38
CA ALA A 16 -13.18 31.14 -29.17
C ALA A 16 -13.19 29.65 -28.80
N GLY A 17 -12.15 28.90 -29.15
CA GLY A 17 -12.06 27.46 -28.92
C GLY A 17 -11.98 27.11 -27.45
N LYS A 18 -12.59 26.01 -27.05
CA LYS A 18 -12.63 25.54 -25.65
C LYS A 18 -11.22 25.22 -25.08
N LEU A 19 -10.28 24.86 -25.94
CA LEU A 19 -8.92 24.44 -25.54
C LEU A 19 -7.84 25.51 -25.70
N VAL A 20 -8.21 26.76 -26.07
CA VAL A 20 -7.25 27.85 -26.35
C VAL A 20 -6.46 28.25 -25.09
N PHE A 21 -7.13 28.24 -23.93
CA PHE A 21 -6.53 28.60 -22.65
C PHE A 21 -6.25 27.37 -21.76
N THR A 22 -6.14 26.19 -22.37
CA THR A 22 -5.94 24.92 -21.66
C THR A 22 -4.50 24.48 -21.75
N ALA A 23 -3.87 24.14 -20.62
CA ALA A 23 -2.58 23.51 -20.55
C ALA A 23 -2.72 22.04 -20.11
N PHE A 24 -2.06 21.12 -20.81
CA PHE A 24 -2.13 19.68 -20.54
C PHE A 24 -0.96 19.17 -19.70
N SER A 25 0.13 19.93 -19.62
CA SER A 25 1.30 19.56 -18.83
C SER A 25 1.25 20.20 -17.45
N GLY A 26 1.52 19.42 -16.39
CA GLY A 26 1.56 19.91 -15.02
C GLY A 26 2.59 21.02 -14.80
N SER A 27 3.70 21.01 -15.52
CA SER A 27 4.71 22.08 -15.47
C SER A 27 4.20 23.38 -16.11
N HIS A 28 3.42 23.29 -17.19
CA HIS A 28 2.78 24.46 -17.79
C HIS A 28 1.70 25.04 -16.89
N GLN A 29 0.89 24.18 -16.27
CA GLN A 29 -0.15 24.60 -15.33
C GLN A 29 0.45 25.28 -14.09
N ASP A 30 1.53 24.76 -13.53
CA ASP A 30 2.24 25.37 -12.41
C ASP A 30 2.84 26.73 -12.79
N ALA A 31 3.40 26.84 -14.00
CA ALA A 31 3.93 28.10 -14.52
C ALA A 31 2.81 29.14 -14.74
N ILE A 32 1.66 28.74 -15.27
CA ILE A 32 0.49 29.62 -15.42
C ILE A 32 0.00 30.09 -14.05
N ALA A 33 -0.17 29.17 -13.09
CA ALA A 33 -0.63 29.50 -11.74
C ALA A 33 0.31 30.51 -11.03
N LYS A 34 1.64 30.31 -11.16
CA LYS A 34 2.64 31.25 -10.64
C LYS A 34 2.60 32.60 -11.32
N GLY A 35 2.44 32.63 -12.66
CA GLY A 35 2.31 33.86 -13.44
C GLY A 35 1.04 34.64 -13.08
N MET A 36 -0.09 33.97 -12.89
CA MET A 36 -1.33 34.60 -12.43
C MET A 36 -1.18 35.19 -11.02
N ALA A 37 -0.64 34.42 -10.08
CA ALA A 37 -0.40 34.90 -8.71
C ALA A 37 0.58 36.09 -8.67
N TRP A 38 1.58 36.11 -9.55
CA TRP A 38 2.53 37.24 -9.68
C TRP A 38 1.79 38.51 -10.13
N ARG A 39 0.91 38.41 -11.11
CA ARG A 39 0.07 39.54 -11.57
C ARG A 39 -0.90 40.02 -10.51
N GLU A 40 -1.61 39.11 -9.86
CA GLU A 40 -2.55 39.45 -8.77
C GLU A 40 -1.85 40.17 -7.60
N ALA A 41 -0.57 39.87 -7.36
CA ALA A 41 0.26 40.59 -6.41
C ALA A 41 0.71 41.99 -6.91
N GLY A 42 0.27 42.45 -8.09
CA GLY A 42 0.60 43.74 -8.66
C GLY A 42 2.08 43.90 -9.10
N LYS A 43 2.78 42.79 -9.35
CA LYS A 43 4.21 42.78 -9.68
C LYS A 43 4.52 42.94 -11.17
N SER A 44 3.50 42.95 -12.03
CA SER A 44 3.64 43.19 -13.46
C SER A 44 2.42 43.93 -14.01
N GLU A 45 2.68 44.96 -14.82
CA GLU A 45 1.63 45.73 -15.52
C GLU A 45 1.32 45.10 -16.91
N LYS A 46 2.24 44.35 -17.45
CA LYS A 46 2.10 43.68 -18.74
C LYS A 46 1.59 42.25 -18.59
N TRP A 47 0.96 41.74 -19.65
CA TRP A 47 0.61 40.33 -19.71
C TRP A 47 1.86 39.49 -19.97
N ASP A 48 2.30 38.76 -18.97
CA ASP A 48 3.52 37.95 -18.97
C ASP A 48 3.30 36.54 -18.39
N VAL A 49 2.04 36.09 -18.37
CA VAL A 49 1.70 34.74 -17.88
C VAL A 49 2.18 33.70 -18.90
N PRO A 50 3.08 32.80 -18.51
CA PRO A 50 3.60 31.78 -19.43
C PRO A 50 2.48 30.92 -20.02
N TYR A 51 2.65 30.52 -21.29
CA TYR A 51 1.73 29.65 -22.05
C TYR A 51 0.33 30.22 -22.31
N LEU A 52 0.02 31.42 -21.85
CA LEU A 52 -1.21 32.13 -22.18
C LEU A 52 -0.87 33.37 -23.00
N PRO A 53 -1.18 33.38 -24.32
CA PRO A 53 -0.74 34.46 -25.22
C PRO A 53 -1.45 35.81 -24.93
N ILE A 54 -2.61 35.79 -24.32
CA ILE A 54 -3.38 36.96 -23.89
C ILE A 54 -4.09 36.68 -22.57
N ASP A 55 -4.56 37.75 -21.90
CA ASP A 55 -5.44 37.59 -20.74
C ASP A 55 -6.78 37.01 -21.21
N PRO A 56 -7.24 35.87 -20.69
CA PRO A 56 -8.57 35.36 -21.03
C PRO A 56 -9.71 36.36 -20.82
N LYS A 57 -9.56 37.26 -19.85
CA LYS A 57 -10.57 38.32 -19.55
C LYS A 57 -10.75 39.32 -20.71
N ASP A 58 -9.69 39.54 -21.50
CA ASP A 58 -9.76 40.46 -22.66
C ASP A 58 -10.71 39.94 -23.75
N VAL A 59 -10.98 38.65 -23.77
CA VAL A 59 -11.94 38.02 -24.71
C VAL A 59 -13.18 37.49 -23.99
N GLY A 60 -13.50 38.04 -22.81
CA GLY A 60 -14.68 37.68 -22.03
C GLY A 60 -14.69 36.27 -21.46
N ARG A 61 -13.50 35.69 -21.27
CA ARG A 61 -13.32 34.34 -20.72
C ARG A 61 -12.56 34.39 -19.40
N THR A 62 -12.58 33.29 -18.72
CA THR A 62 -11.74 33.02 -17.55
C THR A 62 -10.67 32.00 -17.94
N TYR A 63 -9.56 31.96 -17.21
CA TYR A 63 -8.68 30.81 -17.26
C TYR A 63 -9.43 29.66 -16.58
N ASP A 64 -9.94 28.76 -17.42
CA ASP A 64 -10.69 27.60 -16.95
C ASP A 64 -9.72 26.61 -16.31
N SER A 65 -9.45 26.81 -15.03
CA SER A 65 -8.80 25.78 -14.19
C SER A 65 -9.57 24.46 -14.22
N ASP A 66 -10.86 24.52 -14.58
CA ASP A 66 -11.74 23.36 -14.65
C ASP A 66 -11.48 22.44 -15.87
N VAL A 67 -10.68 22.90 -16.85
CA VAL A 67 -10.28 22.08 -18.01
C VAL A 67 -8.87 21.50 -17.83
N ILE A 68 -8.48 21.22 -16.61
CA ILE A 68 -7.27 20.44 -16.37
C ILE A 68 -7.57 18.98 -16.70
N ARG A 69 -7.20 18.59 -17.93
CA ARG A 69 -7.29 17.21 -18.38
C ARG A 69 -6.02 16.48 -17.94
N ILE A 70 -6.15 15.63 -16.94
CA ILE A 70 -5.07 14.73 -16.52
C ILE A 70 -5.11 13.51 -17.44
N ASN A 71 -4.02 13.32 -18.18
CA ASN A 71 -3.78 12.13 -18.99
C ASN A 71 -2.47 11.45 -18.56
N SER A 72 -2.11 10.37 -19.22
CA SER A 72 -0.89 9.59 -18.97
C SER A 72 0.41 10.42 -19.02
N GLN A 73 0.40 11.59 -19.66
CA GLN A 73 1.56 12.51 -19.76
C GLN A 73 1.55 13.60 -18.68
N SER A 74 0.46 13.72 -17.92
CA SER A 74 0.36 14.70 -16.84
C SER A 74 1.20 14.24 -15.65
N GLY A 75 2.21 15.04 -15.28
CA GLY A 75 3.08 14.74 -14.15
C GLY A 75 2.37 14.93 -12.79
N LYS A 76 3.04 14.50 -11.71
CA LYS A 76 2.60 14.64 -10.32
C LYS A 76 2.10 16.05 -9.94
N GLY A 77 2.62 17.09 -10.55
CA GLY A 77 2.20 18.47 -10.32
C GLY A 77 0.78 18.77 -10.74
N GLY A 78 0.29 18.18 -11.85
CA GLY A 78 -1.08 18.38 -12.34
C GLY A 78 -2.13 17.81 -11.40
N VAL A 79 -1.93 16.58 -10.90
CA VAL A 79 -2.84 15.95 -9.92
C VAL A 79 -2.94 16.77 -8.64
N CYS A 80 -1.80 17.18 -8.08
CA CYS A 80 -1.76 18.00 -6.87
C CYS A 80 -2.44 19.37 -7.06
N TYR A 81 -2.26 19.97 -8.23
CA TYR A 81 -2.91 21.23 -8.56
C TYR A 81 -4.45 21.07 -8.59
N VAL A 82 -4.96 20.03 -9.27
CA VAL A 82 -6.41 19.74 -9.31
C VAL A 82 -6.97 19.53 -7.90
N LEU A 83 -6.34 18.71 -7.09
CA LEU A 83 -6.79 18.43 -5.73
C LEU A 83 -6.79 19.70 -4.87
N ARG A 84 -5.79 20.56 -5.01
CA ARG A 84 -5.73 21.83 -4.28
C ARG A 84 -6.78 22.83 -4.75
N THR A 85 -6.93 23.03 -6.06
CA THR A 85 -7.76 24.09 -6.62
C THR A 85 -9.24 23.78 -6.54
N ASN A 86 -9.62 22.51 -6.82
CA ASN A 86 -11.03 22.11 -6.87
C ASN A 86 -11.56 21.61 -5.53
N PHE A 87 -10.68 21.07 -4.66
CA PHE A 87 -11.10 20.41 -3.42
C PHE A 87 -10.42 20.96 -2.16
N GLY A 88 -9.54 21.96 -2.29
CA GLY A 88 -8.84 22.56 -1.15
C GLY A 88 -7.76 21.67 -0.52
N LEU A 89 -7.41 20.55 -1.16
CA LEU A 89 -6.46 19.56 -0.63
C LEU A 89 -5.01 19.94 -0.95
N SER A 90 -4.31 20.53 0.01
CA SER A 90 -2.88 20.87 -0.10
C SER A 90 -2.04 19.69 0.35
N LEU A 91 -1.69 18.80 -0.57
CA LEU A 91 -0.93 17.59 -0.24
C LEU A 91 0.47 17.92 0.29
N PRO A 92 0.94 17.25 1.36
CA PRO A 92 2.31 17.30 1.82
C PRO A 92 3.31 16.92 0.71
N GLU A 93 4.46 17.55 0.68
CA GLU A 93 5.45 17.35 -0.39
C GLU A 93 5.82 15.86 -0.55
N ASN A 94 6.05 15.18 0.57
CA ASN A 94 6.41 13.77 0.61
C ASN A 94 5.30 12.81 0.14
N MET A 95 4.04 13.27 0.05
CA MET A 95 2.89 12.47 -0.39
C MET A 95 2.58 12.68 -1.89
N ARG A 96 2.96 13.84 -2.44
CA ARG A 96 2.62 14.25 -3.82
C ARG A 96 3.05 13.25 -4.87
N GLU A 97 4.21 12.65 -4.67
CA GLU A 97 4.77 11.70 -5.63
C GLU A 97 3.96 10.40 -5.67
N GLU A 98 3.63 9.84 -4.51
CA GLU A 98 2.84 8.61 -4.41
C GLU A 98 1.43 8.81 -4.99
N VAL A 99 0.76 9.91 -4.63
CA VAL A 99 -0.57 10.24 -5.17
C VAL A 99 -0.52 10.42 -6.69
N GLY A 100 0.50 11.11 -7.19
CA GLY A 100 0.70 11.30 -8.62
C GLY A 100 0.85 9.98 -9.38
N TYR A 101 1.65 9.05 -8.86
CA TYR A 101 1.82 7.71 -9.45
C TYR A 101 0.55 6.86 -9.35
N THR A 102 -0.17 6.92 -8.23
CA THR A 102 -1.43 6.17 -8.04
C THR A 102 -2.48 6.60 -9.08
N VAL A 103 -2.67 7.91 -9.25
CA VAL A 103 -3.62 8.45 -10.24
C VAL A 103 -3.18 8.11 -11.66
N LYS A 104 -1.87 8.22 -11.95
CA LYS A 104 -1.32 7.90 -13.27
C LYS A 104 -1.52 6.43 -13.62
N ASP A 105 -1.20 5.50 -12.73
CA ASP A 105 -1.36 4.05 -12.96
C ASP A 105 -2.82 3.67 -13.29
N ILE A 106 -3.78 4.32 -12.63
CA ILE A 106 -5.21 4.10 -12.90
C ILE A 106 -5.62 4.73 -14.24
N SER A 107 -5.10 5.94 -14.57
CA SER A 107 -5.36 6.59 -15.85
C SER A 107 -4.83 5.77 -17.04
N ASP A 108 -3.61 5.23 -16.91
CA ASP A 108 -2.97 4.42 -17.94
C ASP A 108 -3.76 3.13 -18.20
N LYS A 109 -4.26 2.49 -17.15
CA LYS A 109 -5.10 1.27 -17.25
C LYS A 109 -6.49 1.55 -17.86
N ALA A 110 -7.07 2.72 -17.57
CA ALA A 110 -8.38 3.11 -18.07
C ALA A 110 -8.37 3.65 -19.51
N HIS A 111 -7.19 4.04 -20.04
CA HIS A 111 -7.02 4.72 -21.34
C HIS A 111 -7.96 5.92 -21.54
N LYS A 112 -8.31 6.66 -20.47
CA LYS A 112 -9.23 7.79 -20.47
C LYS A 112 -8.62 9.00 -19.78
N GLU A 113 -8.99 10.18 -20.25
CA GLU A 113 -8.75 11.41 -19.50
C GLU A 113 -9.52 11.39 -18.18
N LEU A 114 -8.87 11.80 -17.11
CA LEU A 114 -9.48 11.87 -15.79
C LEU A 114 -10.04 13.27 -15.53
N THR A 115 -11.31 13.34 -15.19
CA THR A 115 -11.93 14.57 -14.71
C THR A 115 -11.51 14.87 -13.26
N PRO A 116 -11.60 16.13 -12.78
CA PRO A 116 -11.31 16.46 -11.38
C PRO A 116 -12.07 15.57 -10.38
N ALA A 117 -13.34 15.26 -10.65
CA ALA A 117 -14.17 14.40 -9.81
C ALA A 117 -13.62 12.95 -9.73
N ILE A 118 -13.15 12.40 -10.86
CA ILE A 118 -12.54 11.06 -10.88
C ILE A 118 -11.21 11.05 -10.13
N ILE A 119 -10.40 12.11 -10.26
CA ILE A 119 -9.13 12.25 -9.52
C ILE A 119 -9.40 12.30 -8.03
N TYR A 120 -10.41 13.06 -7.60
CA TYR A 120 -10.82 13.11 -6.19
C TYR A 120 -11.31 11.76 -5.70
N GLN A 121 -12.13 11.05 -6.48
CA GLN A 121 -12.62 9.71 -6.12
C GLN A 121 -11.46 8.71 -5.96
N ILE A 122 -10.47 8.73 -6.87
CA ILE A 122 -9.27 7.90 -6.75
C ILE A 122 -8.50 8.24 -5.46
N PHE A 123 -8.35 9.52 -5.17
CA PHE A 123 -7.69 9.97 -3.95
C PHE A 123 -8.48 9.54 -2.71
N GLU A 124 -9.78 9.72 -2.69
CA GLU A 124 -10.67 9.34 -1.60
C GLU A 124 -10.62 7.84 -1.34
N ASP A 125 -10.76 7.01 -2.38
CA ASP A 125 -10.72 5.55 -2.27
C ASP A 125 -9.38 5.01 -1.75
N HIS A 126 -8.27 5.69 -2.09
CA HIS A 126 -6.94 5.21 -1.72
C HIS A 126 -6.42 5.79 -0.40
N TYR A 127 -6.84 7.00 -0.02
CA TYR A 127 -6.21 7.72 1.09
C TYR A 127 -7.17 8.16 2.19
N VAL A 128 -8.48 8.26 1.91
CA VAL A 128 -9.50 8.68 2.88
C VAL A 128 -10.37 7.49 3.31
N THR A 129 -10.94 6.78 2.34
CA THR A 129 -11.86 5.65 2.59
C THR A 129 -11.16 4.32 2.34
N SER A 130 -10.25 3.92 3.21
CA SER A 130 -9.70 2.57 3.10
C SER A 130 -10.74 1.54 3.55
N LYS A 131 -10.68 0.30 2.98
CA LYS A 131 -11.40 -0.85 3.54
C LYS A 131 -10.93 -1.02 4.98
N SER A 132 -11.71 -0.50 5.91
CA SER A 132 -11.30 -0.47 7.31
C SER A 132 -11.44 -1.86 7.93
N ILE A 133 -10.32 -2.45 8.31
CA ILE A 133 -10.25 -3.66 9.12
C ILE A 133 -10.71 -3.30 10.54
N PHE A 134 -10.28 -2.12 11.01
CA PHE A 134 -10.72 -1.56 12.28
C PHE A 134 -11.03 -0.07 12.15
N GLN A 135 -11.81 0.44 13.11
CA GLN A 135 -12.12 1.87 13.25
C GLN A 135 -11.94 2.29 14.72
N VAL A 136 -11.55 3.54 14.94
CA VAL A 136 -11.57 4.17 16.25
C VAL A 136 -12.85 5.01 16.33
N SER A 137 -13.87 4.50 17.01
CA SER A 137 -15.21 5.12 17.06
C SER A 137 -15.29 6.28 18.04
N GLU A 138 -14.60 6.17 19.17
CA GLU A 138 -14.55 7.20 20.21
C GLU A 138 -13.17 7.26 20.85
N CYS A 139 -12.79 8.44 21.31
CA CYS A 139 -11.54 8.64 22.01
C CYS A 139 -11.70 9.69 23.13
N HIS A 140 -11.40 9.30 24.35
CA HIS A 140 -11.41 10.18 25.52
C HIS A 140 -9.98 10.45 25.99
N PHE A 141 -9.68 11.73 26.22
CA PHE A 141 -8.34 12.15 26.61
C PHE A 141 -8.31 12.65 28.06
N ARG A 142 -7.27 12.28 28.79
CA ARG A 142 -6.95 12.82 30.11
C ARG A 142 -5.50 13.31 30.12
N GLN A 143 -5.24 14.38 30.85
CA GLN A 143 -3.88 14.87 31.04
C GLN A 143 -3.37 14.37 32.39
N GLU A 144 -2.26 13.66 32.34
CA GLU A 144 -1.53 13.15 33.51
C GLU A 144 -0.06 13.57 33.35
N ASN A 145 0.92 12.67 33.49
CA ASN A 145 2.30 12.90 33.08
C ASN A 145 2.45 12.67 31.56
N GLY A 146 1.77 13.50 30.73
CA GLY A 146 1.55 13.34 29.31
C GLY A 146 0.05 13.25 28.99
N ILE A 147 -0.31 12.78 27.80
CA ILE A 147 -1.70 12.55 27.41
C ILE A 147 -2.01 11.06 27.51
N VAL A 148 -3.10 10.71 28.19
CA VAL A 148 -3.68 9.37 28.21
C VAL A 148 -4.90 9.37 27.31
N ALA A 149 -4.93 8.48 26.31
CA ALA A 149 -6.07 8.25 25.44
C ALA A 149 -6.74 6.91 25.77
N ASN A 150 -8.05 6.93 25.97
CA ASN A 150 -8.90 5.74 25.99
C ASN A 150 -9.61 5.68 24.63
N ALA A 151 -9.12 4.83 23.74
CA ALA A 151 -9.61 4.68 22.37
C ALA A 151 -10.55 3.46 22.28
N THR A 152 -11.77 3.66 21.80
CA THR A 152 -12.71 2.58 21.51
C THR A 152 -12.42 2.06 20.09
N ILE A 153 -11.82 0.88 20.02
CA ILE A 153 -11.46 0.22 18.75
C ILE A 153 -12.54 -0.80 18.40
N GLN A 154 -13.11 -0.64 17.20
CA GLN A 154 -14.03 -1.59 16.58
C GLN A 154 -13.26 -2.42 15.54
N HIS A 155 -13.16 -3.73 15.73
CA HIS A 155 -12.50 -4.67 14.84
C HIS A 155 -13.44 -5.83 14.51
N GLY A 156 -14.03 -5.80 13.31
CA GLY A 156 -15.13 -6.70 12.93
C GLY A 156 -16.34 -6.53 13.85
N GLN A 157 -16.74 -7.58 14.54
CA GLN A 157 -17.83 -7.54 15.54
C GLN A 157 -17.36 -7.23 16.97
N ASN A 158 -16.05 -7.14 17.19
CA ASN A 158 -15.49 -6.88 18.51
C ASN A 158 -15.30 -5.38 18.72
N THR A 159 -15.69 -4.89 19.89
CA THR A 159 -15.45 -3.51 20.33
C THR A 159 -14.72 -3.55 21.67
N GLN A 160 -13.60 -2.86 21.75
CA GLN A 160 -12.77 -2.82 22.95
C GLN A 160 -12.23 -1.41 23.21
N VAL A 161 -12.23 -0.99 24.46
CA VAL A 161 -11.55 0.23 24.92
C VAL A 161 -10.11 -0.11 25.24
N VAL A 162 -9.18 0.59 24.62
CA VAL A 162 -7.73 0.40 24.79
C VAL A 162 -7.11 1.71 25.22
N THR A 163 -6.22 1.64 26.21
CA THR A 163 -5.51 2.79 26.75
C THR A 163 -4.13 2.90 26.11
N GLY A 164 -3.77 4.12 25.71
CA GLY A 164 -2.42 4.48 25.28
C GLY A 164 -1.98 5.79 25.90
N THR A 165 -0.68 5.93 26.13
CA THR A 165 -0.07 7.15 26.67
C THR A 165 0.89 7.73 25.64
N GLY A 166 1.01 9.06 25.59
CA GLY A 166 1.89 9.72 24.64
C GLY A 166 2.16 11.18 25.01
N ASN A 167 3.07 11.82 24.25
CA ASN A 167 3.39 13.24 24.44
C ASN A 167 2.27 14.16 23.95
N GLY A 168 1.45 13.69 23.01
CA GLY A 168 0.30 14.38 22.42
C GLY A 168 -0.87 13.44 22.21
N ARG A 169 -2.03 14.00 21.80
CA ARG A 169 -3.27 13.22 21.60
C ARG A 169 -3.10 12.16 20.53
N LEU A 170 -2.54 12.52 19.37
CA LEU A 170 -2.35 11.58 18.27
C LEU A 170 -1.34 10.49 18.62
N ASP A 171 -0.25 10.83 19.32
CA ASP A 171 0.73 9.86 19.81
C ASP A 171 0.14 8.88 20.81
N ALA A 172 -0.69 9.36 21.75
CA ALA A 172 -1.41 8.50 22.71
C ALA A 172 -2.36 7.52 22.02
N VAL A 173 -3.12 7.96 21.00
CA VAL A 173 -3.99 7.08 20.19
C VAL A 173 -3.15 6.09 19.38
N SER A 174 -2.05 6.54 18.79
CA SER A 174 -1.10 5.66 18.07
C SER A 174 -0.60 4.54 18.98
N ASN A 175 -0.22 4.86 20.21
CA ASN A 175 0.24 3.87 21.18
C ASN A 175 -0.88 2.93 21.65
N ALA A 176 -2.14 3.42 21.79
CA ALA A 176 -3.29 2.55 22.03
C ALA A 176 -3.50 1.54 20.90
N ILE A 177 -3.41 1.98 19.63
CA ILE A 177 -3.53 1.10 18.45
C ILE A 177 -2.37 0.09 18.40
N LYS A 178 -1.13 0.51 18.65
CA LYS A 178 0.04 -0.40 18.73
C LYS A 178 -0.17 -1.48 19.78
N ASN A 179 -0.65 -1.11 20.96
CA ASN A 179 -0.92 -2.04 22.06
C ASN A 179 -2.02 -3.05 21.70
N TYR A 180 -3.10 -2.59 21.04
CA TYR A 180 -4.20 -3.48 20.65
C TYR A 180 -3.80 -4.54 19.63
N PHE A 181 -3.07 -4.14 18.58
CA PHE A 181 -2.68 -5.03 17.48
C PHE A 181 -1.31 -5.70 17.69
N ASN A 182 -0.58 -5.33 18.75
CA ASN A 182 0.82 -5.73 18.93
C ASN A 182 1.69 -5.46 17.70
N VAL A 183 1.50 -4.29 17.08
CA VAL A 183 2.17 -3.85 15.85
C VAL A 183 3.18 -2.76 16.17
N SER A 184 4.36 -2.82 15.56
CA SER A 184 5.37 -1.77 15.66
C SER A 184 5.39 -0.95 14.37
N TYR A 185 5.13 0.34 14.48
CA TYR A 185 5.30 1.32 13.43
C TYR A 185 5.70 2.68 14.03
N GLU A 186 6.24 3.55 13.22
CA GLU A 186 6.61 4.90 13.59
C GLU A 186 5.66 5.91 12.94
N LEU A 187 5.16 6.89 13.73
CA LEU A 187 4.46 8.06 13.22
C LEU A 187 5.50 9.03 12.64
N SER A 188 5.72 8.97 11.34
CA SER A 188 6.84 9.68 10.68
C SER A 188 6.46 11.04 10.11
N PHE A 189 5.16 11.30 9.98
CA PHE A 189 4.66 12.56 9.40
C PHE A 189 3.26 12.90 9.91
N TYR A 190 3.04 14.20 10.18
CA TYR A 190 1.75 14.78 10.51
C TYR A 190 1.67 16.23 10.02
N GLU A 191 0.61 16.55 9.29
CA GLU A 191 0.27 17.90 8.84
C GLU A 191 -1.24 18.04 8.76
N GLU A 192 -1.75 19.26 9.02
CA GLU A 192 -3.17 19.56 8.98
C GLU A 192 -3.44 20.96 8.42
N HIS A 193 -4.60 21.14 7.80
CA HIS A 193 -5.10 22.47 7.40
C HIS A 193 -6.62 22.47 7.24
N SER A 194 -7.18 23.67 7.12
CA SER A 194 -8.62 23.84 6.80
C SER A 194 -8.87 23.76 5.30
N LEU A 195 -9.90 23.04 4.87
CA LEU A 195 -10.27 22.92 3.45
C LEU A 195 -10.80 24.24 2.87
N THR A 196 -11.51 25.04 3.69
CA THR A 196 -12.07 26.35 3.31
C THR A 196 -11.76 27.40 4.37
N LYS A 197 -12.02 28.65 4.08
CA LYS A 197 -11.93 29.72 5.07
C LYS A 197 -13.23 29.82 5.89
N GLY A 198 -13.10 30.03 7.19
CA GLY A 198 -14.23 30.26 8.10
C GLY A 198 -14.36 29.18 9.20
N SER A 199 -15.19 29.47 10.20
CA SER A 199 -15.35 28.63 11.40
C SER A 199 -16.11 27.30 11.16
N SER A 200 -16.81 27.19 10.02
CA SER A 200 -17.52 25.96 9.61
C SER A 200 -16.73 25.11 8.62
N SER A 201 -15.46 25.46 8.39
CA SER A 201 -14.57 24.68 7.52
C SER A 201 -14.28 23.31 8.10
N LYS A 202 -14.30 22.29 7.23
CA LYS A 202 -13.73 21.00 7.58
C LYS A 202 -12.21 21.09 7.67
N ALA A 203 -11.64 20.39 8.62
CA ALA A 203 -10.22 20.15 8.73
C ALA A 203 -9.83 18.91 7.92
N VAL A 204 -8.65 18.96 7.32
CA VAL A 204 -8.01 17.78 6.74
C VAL A 204 -6.70 17.52 7.48
N ALA A 205 -6.46 16.27 7.81
CA ALA A 205 -5.22 15.80 8.42
C ALA A 205 -4.55 14.75 7.52
N TYR A 206 -3.23 14.84 7.42
CA TYR A 206 -2.38 13.89 6.68
C TYR A 206 -1.46 13.20 7.68
N VAL A 207 -1.50 11.89 7.70
CA VAL A 207 -0.66 11.06 8.58
C VAL A 207 0.16 10.10 7.74
N GLY A 208 1.48 10.10 7.99
CA GLY A 208 2.41 9.12 7.43
C GLY A 208 2.96 8.22 8.53
N VAL A 209 2.79 6.91 8.41
CA VAL A 209 3.40 5.92 9.29
C VAL A 209 4.42 5.09 8.53
N VAL A 210 5.49 4.70 9.21
CA VAL A 210 6.54 3.83 8.65
C VAL A 210 6.52 2.49 9.37
N CYS A 211 6.38 1.42 8.61
CA CYS A 211 6.46 0.06 9.11
C CYS A 211 7.39 -0.75 8.18
N ASN A 212 8.37 -1.45 8.74
CA ASN A 212 9.34 -2.23 7.98
C ASN A 212 10.04 -1.44 6.86
N GLY A 213 10.35 -0.17 7.09
CA GLY A 213 11.00 0.74 6.14
C GLY A 213 10.09 1.28 5.02
N ARG A 214 8.82 0.89 4.98
CA ARG A 214 7.84 1.40 4.02
C ARG A 214 6.89 2.40 4.67
N ARG A 215 6.61 3.49 3.97
CA ARG A 215 5.66 4.52 4.41
C ARG A 215 4.26 4.23 3.89
N TYR A 216 3.26 4.47 4.76
CA TYR A 216 1.84 4.35 4.47
C TYR A 216 1.15 5.65 4.82
N TRP A 217 0.35 6.18 3.90
CA TRP A 217 -0.36 7.43 4.08
C TRP A 217 -1.83 7.21 4.38
N GLY A 218 -2.36 8.01 5.29
CA GLY A 218 -3.79 8.15 5.53
C GLY A 218 -4.18 9.63 5.60
N VAL A 219 -5.40 9.90 5.21
CA VAL A 219 -6.01 11.24 5.24
C VAL A 219 -7.35 11.13 5.94
N GLY A 220 -7.65 12.07 6.82
CA GLY A 220 -8.93 12.18 7.50
C GLY A 220 -9.52 13.57 7.26
N ILE A 221 -10.84 13.65 7.14
CA ILE A 221 -11.57 14.89 6.85
C ILE A 221 -12.79 14.97 7.76
N ASP A 222 -12.74 15.81 8.78
CA ASP A 222 -13.85 16.03 9.71
C ASP A 222 -13.94 17.51 10.12
N ASN A 223 -15.05 17.89 10.74
CA ASN A 223 -15.20 19.22 11.35
C ASN A 223 -14.31 19.39 12.58
N ASP A 224 -14.00 18.28 13.27
CA ASP A 224 -13.09 18.21 14.42
C ASP A 224 -11.71 17.73 13.94
N ILE A 225 -10.70 18.57 14.15
CA ILE A 225 -9.32 18.30 13.75
C ILE A 225 -8.74 17.05 14.42
N ILE A 226 -9.16 16.77 15.67
CA ILE A 226 -8.69 15.58 16.40
C ILE A 226 -9.30 14.32 15.78
N LYS A 227 -10.57 14.36 15.39
CA LYS A 227 -11.21 13.26 14.66
C LYS A 227 -10.57 13.04 13.30
N ALA A 228 -10.38 14.11 12.52
CA ALA A 228 -9.68 14.03 11.24
C ALA A 228 -8.28 13.39 11.39
N SER A 229 -7.54 13.75 12.45
CA SER A 229 -6.21 13.18 12.73
C SER A 229 -6.27 11.70 13.09
N ILE A 230 -7.25 11.29 13.90
CA ILE A 230 -7.47 9.88 14.29
C ILE A 230 -7.90 9.05 13.08
N GLU A 231 -8.78 9.58 12.23
CA GLU A 231 -9.19 8.93 10.99
C GLU A 231 -7.99 8.76 10.04
N ALA A 232 -7.18 9.80 9.85
CA ALA A 232 -5.96 9.72 9.04
C ALA A 232 -5.01 8.64 9.56
N LEU A 233 -4.76 8.59 10.86
CA LEU A 233 -3.93 7.55 11.48
C LEU A 233 -4.53 6.16 11.27
N THR A 234 -5.83 6.01 11.49
CA THR A 234 -6.56 4.76 11.32
C THR A 234 -6.46 4.24 9.89
N VAL A 235 -6.64 5.11 8.89
CA VAL A 235 -6.48 4.76 7.47
C VAL A 235 -5.05 4.32 7.16
N ALA A 236 -4.05 5.03 7.65
CA ALA A 236 -2.65 4.66 7.43
C ALA A 236 -2.31 3.29 8.05
N VAL A 237 -2.77 3.03 9.27
CA VAL A 237 -2.51 1.78 9.99
C VAL A 237 -3.30 0.60 9.41
N ASN A 238 -4.53 0.81 8.94
CA ASN A 238 -5.30 -0.23 8.23
C ASN A 238 -4.55 -0.76 7.01
N LYS A 239 -3.81 0.08 6.30
CA LYS A 239 -2.95 -0.36 5.17
C LYS A 239 -1.81 -1.27 5.62
N ILE A 240 -1.26 -1.08 6.81
CA ILE A 240 -0.24 -1.96 7.38
C ILE A 240 -0.83 -3.33 7.66
N GLU A 241 -2.01 -3.40 8.25
CA GLU A 241 -2.67 -4.65 8.61
C GLU A 241 -3.09 -5.45 7.39
N GLU A 242 -3.58 -4.82 6.32
CA GLU A 242 -3.85 -5.47 5.05
C GLU A 242 -2.62 -6.20 4.50
N ILE A 243 -1.45 -5.58 4.62
CA ILE A 243 -0.19 -6.19 4.19
C ILE A 243 0.24 -7.33 5.11
N GLN A 244 0.06 -7.18 6.42
CA GLN A 244 0.35 -8.25 7.38
C GLN A 244 -0.57 -9.45 7.17
N ASN A 245 -1.86 -9.22 6.95
CA ASN A 245 -2.81 -10.28 6.63
C ASN A 245 -2.48 -10.97 5.30
N ALA A 246 -2.05 -10.23 4.28
CA ALA A 246 -1.59 -10.78 3.02
C ALA A 246 -0.29 -11.59 3.18
N GLN A 247 0.63 -11.13 4.02
CA GLN A 247 1.86 -11.84 4.36
C GLN A 247 1.56 -13.10 5.17
N PHE A 248 0.66 -13.02 6.16
CA PHE A 248 0.21 -14.18 6.94
C PHE A 248 -0.47 -15.23 6.07
N ALA A 249 -1.31 -14.83 5.13
CA ALA A 249 -1.92 -15.74 4.16
C ALA A 249 -0.88 -16.43 3.27
N LYS A 250 0.18 -15.72 2.88
CA LYS A 250 1.32 -16.30 2.15
C LYS A 250 2.13 -17.28 3.01
N ASP A 251 2.35 -16.93 4.27
CA ASP A 251 3.07 -17.81 5.20
C ASP A 251 2.23 -19.04 5.57
N LYS A 252 0.90 -18.91 5.74
CA LYS A 252 -0.03 -20.02 5.88
C LYS A 252 0.04 -20.99 4.70
N ARG A 253 0.10 -20.48 3.48
CA ARG A 253 0.26 -21.31 2.26
C ARG A 253 1.58 -22.10 2.29
N MET A 254 2.68 -21.49 2.74
CA MET A 254 3.95 -22.21 2.89
C MET A 254 3.86 -23.32 3.93
N VAL A 255 3.19 -23.06 5.06
CA VAL A 255 2.94 -24.08 6.10
C VAL A 255 2.11 -25.24 5.53
N GLU A 256 1.07 -24.95 4.76
CA GLU A 256 0.24 -25.97 4.09
C GLU A 256 1.06 -26.79 3.07
N ILE A 257 1.92 -26.14 2.29
CA ILE A 257 2.85 -26.83 1.37
C ILE A 257 3.81 -27.73 2.15
N MET A 258 4.40 -27.23 3.23
CA MET A 258 5.33 -28.04 4.06
C MET A 258 4.63 -29.22 4.71
N ASN A 259 3.42 -29.03 5.25
CA ASN A 259 2.63 -30.13 5.84
C ASN A 259 2.29 -31.19 4.77
N TYR A 260 1.93 -30.77 3.56
CA TYR A 260 1.68 -31.71 2.47
C TYR A 260 2.93 -32.50 2.06
N ILE A 261 4.09 -31.82 1.95
CA ILE A 261 5.38 -32.49 1.68
C ILE A 261 5.71 -33.49 2.80
N GLN A 262 5.50 -33.12 4.07
CA GLN A 262 5.77 -33.98 5.22
C GLN A 262 4.86 -35.21 5.28
N SER A 263 3.60 -35.05 4.87
CA SER A 263 2.63 -36.15 4.85
C SER A 263 2.81 -37.07 3.64
N ASN A 264 3.29 -36.56 2.52
CA ASN A 264 3.38 -37.29 1.25
C ASN A 264 4.83 -37.45 0.73
N TYR A 265 5.83 -37.38 1.61
CA TYR A 265 7.25 -37.31 1.24
C TYR A 265 7.76 -38.51 0.40
N LEU A 266 7.05 -39.63 0.40
CA LEU A 266 7.40 -40.79 -0.43
C LEU A 266 7.08 -40.61 -1.91
N SER A 267 5.95 -39.97 -2.21
CA SER A 267 5.38 -39.88 -3.57
C SER A 267 5.24 -38.43 -4.08
N VAL A 268 5.51 -37.41 -3.25
CA VAL A 268 5.29 -36.01 -3.63
C VAL A 268 6.19 -35.62 -4.79
N THR A 269 5.57 -35.02 -5.82
CA THR A 269 6.24 -34.41 -6.96
C THR A 269 5.93 -32.92 -7.02
N LEU A 270 6.80 -32.14 -7.68
CA LEU A 270 6.55 -30.72 -7.90
C LEU A 270 5.28 -30.50 -8.74
N GLU A 271 4.97 -31.42 -9.64
CA GLU A 271 3.77 -31.42 -10.47
C GLU A 271 2.50 -31.61 -9.63
N GLY A 272 2.46 -32.69 -8.83
CA GLY A 272 1.31 -32.94 -7.94
C GLY A 272 1.08 -31.82 -6.91
N LEU A 273 2.16 -31.14 -6.48
CA LEU A 273 2.06 -29.96 -5.63
C LEU A 273 1.51 -28.77 -6.40
N SER A 274 1.94 -28.57 -7.64
CA SER A 274 1.47 -27.53 -8.55
C SER A 274 -0.05 -27.64 -8.76
N ASP A 275 -0.52 -28.86 -9.06
CA ASP A 275 -1.95 -29.14 -9.28
C ASP A 275 -2.76 -28.94 -8.01
N LYS A 276 -2.27 -29.44 -6.85
CA LYS A 276 -2.97 -29.32 -5.57
C LYS A 276 -3.15 -27.85 -5.10
N PHE A 277 -2.14 -27.02 -5.33
CA PHE A 277 -2.17 -25.63 -4.87
C PHE A 277 -2.57 -24.63 -5.97
N TYR A 278 -2.94 -25.12 -7.16
CA TYR A 278 -3.32 -24.30 -8.32
C TYR A 278 -2.26 -23.24 -8.67
N LEU A 279 -1.00 -23.66 -8.66
CA LEU A 279 0.16 -22.81 -8.96
C LEU A 279 0.94 -23.39 -10.13
N SER A 280 1.53 -22.53 -10.99
CA SER A 280 2.43 -23.03 -12.03
C SER A 280 3.72 -23.60 -11.41
N LYS A 281 4.30 -24.66 -12.00
CA LYS A 281 5.56 -25.26 -11.54
C LYS A 281 6.71 -24.25 -11.38
N PRO A 282 6.95 -23.33 -12.34
CA PRO A 282 8.00 -22.32 -12.19
C PRO A 282 7.75 -21.39 -11.01
N TYR A 283 6.51 -20.93 -10.83
CA TYR A 283 6.15 -20.07 -9.72
C TYR A 283 6.32 -20.79 -8.38
N LEU A 284 5.80 -22.02 -8.26
CA LEU A 284 5.91 -22.83 -7.04
C LEU A 284 7.36 -23.12 -6.65
N SER A 285 8.21 -23.46 -7.63
CA SER A 285 9.64 -23.70 -7.40
C SER A 285 10.34 -22.45 -6.88
N LYS A 286 10.08 -21.28 -7.49
CA LYS A 286 10.60 -20.00 -7.06
C LYS A 286 10.08 -19.62 -5.65
N TYR A 287 8.78 -19.75 -5.42
CA TYR A 287 8.12 -19.46 -4.15
C TYR A 287 8.69 -20.30 -2.99
N ILE A 288 8.84 -21.63 -3.18
CA ILE A 288 9.44 -22.52 -2.18
C ILE A 288 10.87 -22.05 -1.87
N LYS A 289 11.69 -21.78 -2.89
CA LYS A 289 13.09 -21.36 -2.70
C LYS A 289 13.20 -20.02 -1.97
N GLU A 290 12.37 -19.04 -2.33
CA GLU A 290 12.34 -17.71 -1.69
C GLU A 290 11.90 -17.78 -0.22
N LYS A 291 10.90 -18.64 0.10
CA LYS A 291 10.34 -18.75 1.45
C LYS A 291 11.10 -19.68 2.38
N SER A 292 11.68 -20.76 1.87
CA SER A 292 12.38 -21.77 2.68
C SER A 292 13.93 -21.69 2.61
N GLY A 293 14.46 -20.92 1.66
CA GLY A 293 15.89 -20.91 1.34
C GLY A 293 16.38 -22.19 0.64
N MET A 294 15.49 -23.18 0.37
CA MET A 294 15.81 -24.49 -0.17
C MET A 294 14.98 -24.78 -1.42
N THR A 295 15.54 -25.57 -2.34
CA THR A 295 14.78 -26.11 -3.46
C THR A 295 13.78 -27.16 -2.99
N PHE A 296 12.74 -27.43 -3.80
CA PHE A 296 11.77 -28.49 -3.52
C PHE A 296 12.44 -29.86 -3.26
N GLY A 297 13.43 -30.24 -4.10
CA GLY A 297 14.16 -31.49 -3.94
C GLY A 297 14.95 -31.56 -2.63
N GLU A 298 15.53 -30.43 -2.18
CA GLU A 298 16.22 -30.34 -0.89
C GLU A 298 15.27 -30.46 0.29
N LEU A 299 14.07 -29.89 0.20
CA LEU A 299 13.03 -30.02 1.23
C LEU A 299 12.59 -31.49 1.39
N VAL A 300 12.26 -32.16 0.29
CA VAL A 300 11.84 -33.58 0.31
C VAL A 300 12.97 -34.45 0.87
N LYS A 301 14.20 -34.23 0.41
CA LYS A 301 15.40 -34.94 0.95
C LYS A 301 15.53 -34.74 2.45
N ASN A 302 15.42 -33.54 2.96
CA ASN A 302 15.52 -33.23 4.36
C ASN A 302 14.43 -33.90 5.21
N VAL A 303 13.17 -33.93 4.69
CA VAL A 303 12.06 -34.64 5.35
C VAL A 303 12.37 -36.15 5.44
N ARG A 304 12.79 -36.79 4.35
CA ARG A 304 13.15 -38.21 4.30
C ARG A 304 14.29 -38.54 5.29
N LEU A 305 15.35 -37.73 5.31
CA LEU A 305 16.48 -37.95 6.22
C LEU A 305 16.08 -37.74 7.69
N LYS A 306 15.22 -36.76 8.01
CA LYS A 306 14.69 -36.59 9.38
C LYS A 306 13.85 -37.79 9.83
N LYS A 307 12.98 -38.31 8.95
CA LYS A 307 12.20 -39.54 9.22
C LYS A 307 13.12 -40.74 9.45
N ALA A 308 14.16 -40.94 8.61
CA ALA A 308 15.14 -41.98 8.77
C ALA A 308 15.88 -41.87 10.12
N LYS A 309 16.27 -40.66 10.51
CA LYS A 309 16.89 -40.36 11.81
C LYS A 309 16.00 -40.78 12.97
N THR A 310 14.71 -40.53 12.90
CA THR A 310 13.74 -40.97 13.92
C THR A 310 13.65 -42.50 13.95
N LEU A 311 13.47 -43.16 12.80
CA LEU A 311 13.37 -44.63 12.71
C LEU A 311 14.65 -45.34 13.22
N LEU A 312 15.83 -44.81 12.95
CA LEU A 312 17.08 -45.32 13.48
C LEU A 312 17.14 -45.33 15.01
N LYS A 313 16.47 -44.40 15.68
CA LYS A 313 16.41 -44.29 17.15
C LYS A 313 15.27 -45.09 17.78
N THR A 314 14.13 -45.20 17.09
CA THR A 314 12.87 -45.69 17.63
C THR A 314 12.48 -47.08 17.17
N SER A 315 13.23 -47.67 16.22
CA SER A 315 12.91 -48.99 15.68
C SER A 315 14.12 -49.93 15.60
N SER A 316 13.86 -51.22 15.58
CA SER A 316 14.87 -52.28 15.35
C SER A 316 15.08 -52.60 13.87
N MET A 317 14.46 -51.85 12.94
CA MET A 317 14.57 -52.08 11.47
C MET A 317 16.03 -51.99 11.01
N THR A 318 16.42 -52.79 10.02
CA THR A 318 17.75 -52.69 9.41
C THR A 318 17.92 -51.32 8.71
N VAL A 319 19.17 -50.88 8.54
CA VAL A 319 19.45 -49.61 7.82
C VAL A 319 18.89 -49.65 6.39
N GLU A 320 18.95 -50.83 5.78
CA GLU A 320 18.43 -51.11 4.46
C GLU A 320 16.90 -50.95 4.40
N SER A 321 16.19 -51.56 5.35
CA SER A 321 14.73 -51.44 5.48
C SER A 321 14.32 -49.97 5.75
N ILE A 322 15.09 -49.25 6.55
CA ILE A 322 14.83 -47.82 6.80
C ILE A 322 15.05 -46.99 5.53
N ALA A 323 16.13 -47.23 4.78
CA ALA A 323 16.38 -46.50 3.54
C ALA A 323 15.20 -46.66 2.54
N LEU A 324 14.75 -47.91 2.39
CA LEU A 324 13.57 -48.23 1.54
C LEU A 324 12.27 -47.58 2.06
N SER A 325 12.01 -47.64 3.37
CA SER A 325 10.80 -47.10 3.98
C SER A 325 10.72 -45.56 3.92
N VAL A 326 11.84 -44.87 3.75
CA VAL A 326 11.89 -43.41 3.57
C VAL A 326 12.07 -42.98 2.11
N GLY A 327 11.95 -43.94 1.16
CA GLY A 327 11.89 -43.65 -0.28
C GLY A 327 13.26 -43.62 -0.99
N TYR A 328 14.30 -44.34 -0.46
CA TYR A 328 15.57 -44.50 -1.14
C TYR A 328 15.70 -45.97 -1.62
N GLN A 329 15.74 -46.20 -2.90
CA GLN A 329 15.94 -47.51 -3.49
C GLN A 329 17.41 -47.95 -3.43
N ASN A 330 18.34 -46.97 -3.42
CA ASN A 330 19.79 -47.26 -3.33
C ASN A 330 20.32 -46.91 -1.93
N VAL A 331 20.69 -47.93 -1.20
CA VAL A 331 21.17 -47.84 0.21
C VAL A 331 22.49 -47.10 0.31
N GLU A 332 23.39 -47.28 -0.66
CA GLU A 332 24.70 -46.58 -0.65
C GLU A 332 24.51 -45.07 -0.85
N HIS A 333 23.60 -44.71 -1.74
CA HIS A 333 23.21 -43.31 -1.94
C HIS A 333 22.59 -42.70 -0.68
N PHE A 334 21.69 -43.43 0.00
CA PHE A 334 21.14 -43.04 1.30
C PHE A 334 22.26 -42.83 2.35
N ASN A 335 23.19 -43.79 2.49
CA ASN A 335 24.28 -43.70 3.45
C ASN A 335 25.14 -42.44 3.24
N ARG A 336 25.47 -42.12 1.98
CA ARG A 336 26.22 -40.90 1.62
C ARG A 336 25.46 -39.61 2.01
N LEU A 337 24.17 -39.55 1.68
CA LEU A 337 23.33 -38.41 2.00
C LEU A 337 23.16 -38.25 3.53
N PHE A 338 22.92 -39.33 4.23
CA PHE A 338 22.78 -39.34 5.70
C PHE A 338 24.06 -38.88 6.39
N LYS A 339 25.23 -39.42 5.97
CA LYS A 339 26.53 -38.98 6.48
C LYS A 339 26.80 -37.50 6.19
N LYS A 340 26.45 -37.01 5.02
CA LYS A 340 26.57 -35.59 4.66
C LYS A 340 25.69 -34.71 5.53
N ALA A 341 24.47 -35.16 5.85
CA ALA A 341 23.51 -34.37 6.62
C ALA A 341 23.75 -34.35 8.12
N PHE A 342 24.31 -35.45 8.69
CA PHE A 342 24.44 -35.65 10.14
C PHE A 342 25.88 -35.90 10.61
N ASN A 343 26.86 -35.83 9.72
CA ASN A 343 28.27 -36.09 9.97
C ASN A 343 28.59 -37.49 10.54
N MET A 344 27.65 -38.45 10.42
CA MET A 344 27.73 -39.81 10.90
C MET A 344 27.03 -40.75 9.93
N THR A 345 27.54 -41.99 9.81
CA THR A 345 26.80 -43.03 9.10
C THR A 345 25.54 -43.44 9.88
N PRO A 346 24.50 -44.00 9.21
CA PRO A 346 23.29 -44.48 9.89
C PRO A 346 23.58 -45.47 11.03
N VAL A 347 24.55 -46.38 10.84
CA VAL A 347 25.00 -47.35 11.86
C VAL A 347 25.63 -46.63 13.06
N GLN A 348 26.56 -45.72 12.79
CA GLN A 348 27.20 -44.93 13.86
C GLN A 348 26.15 -44.09 14.63
N PHE A 349 25.17 -43.52 13.90
CA PHE A 349 24.11 -42.74 14.52
C PHE A 349 23.18 -43.59 15.41
N ARG A 350 22.86 -44.82 15.01
CA ARG A 350 22.09 -45.77 15.83
C ARG A 350 22.81 -46.14 17.11
N ASN A 351 24.11 -46.42 17.00
CA ASN A 351 24.93 -46.90 18.13
C ASN A 351 25.38 -45.78 19.08
N LYS A 352 25.11 -44.53 18.73
CA LYS A 352 25.41 -43.39 19.60
C LYS A 352 24.30 -43.26 20.65
N LYS A 353 24.62 -43.72 21.89
CA LYS A 353 23.79 -43.52 23.09
C LYS A 353 23.71 -42.05 23.48
#